data_c9b209bae14186fd3ae3c309e28d7afa
#
_entry.id   c9b209bae14186fd3ae3c309e28d7afa
#
_cell.length_a   1.000
_cell.length_b   1.000
_cell.length_c   1.000
_cell.angle_alpha   90.00
_cell.angle_beta   90.00
_cell.angle_gamma   90.00
#
_symmetry.space_group_name_H-M   'P 1'
#
loop_
_entity.id
_entity.type
_entity.pdbx_description
1 polymer ?
#
loop_
_entity_poly.entity_id
_entity_poly.type
_entity_poly.pdbx_seq_one_letter_code
_entity_poly.pdbx_strand_id
1 'polypeptide(L)'
;YQAKTMHLLQSAVTNDSYDTYRKYTKLIHEMPPIHLRDLLGFKSKKESISLDEVESVTEIRKRFGTGSMSMGALSKEAHETLAIAMNRIGGASCSGEGGEDEDRFVPRSNGDNANSRVKQVASGRFGVTAKYLNHCNEIEIKIAQGAKPGEGGQLPGFKVSKYISKLRHSTPGVTLVSPPPHHDIYSIEDLAQLIYDLKQINEKARVGVKLVASTGVGTVAAGVAKAKADIILISGHNGGSGATPQT
;
A
#
# COMPACT_ATOMS: atom_id res chain seq x y z
N TYR A 1 1.05 -20.42 -2.21
CA TYR A 1 -0.38 -20.40 -2.55
C TYR A 1 -0.75 -21.69 -3.26
N GLN A 2 -1.88 -22.31 -2.88
CA GLN A 2 -2.41 -23.52 -3.53
C GLN A 2 -3.66 -23.16 -4.34
N ALA A 3 -3.84 -23.76 -5.50
CA ALA A 3 -5.02 -23.50 -6.35
C ALA A 3 -6.34 -23.71 -5.59
N LYS A 4 -6.40 -24.74 -4.74
CA LYS A 4 -7.57 -25.04 -3.91
C LYS A 4 -7.94 -23.92 -2.95
N THR A 5 -6.95 -23.26 -2.29
CA THR A 5 -7.23 -22.16 -1.37
C THR A 5 -7.76 -20.94 -2.11
N MET A 6 -7.20 -20.61 -3.27
CA MET A 6 -7.66 -19.50 -4.08
C MET A 6 -9.10 -19.74 -4.59
N HIS A 7 -9.37 -20.95 -5.07
CA HIS A 7 -10.71 -21.31 -5.55
C HIS A 7 -11.77 -21.23 -4.43
N LEU A 8 -11.45 -21.73 -3.23
CA LEU A 8 -12.38 -21.66 -2.10
C LEU A 8 -12.66 -20.20 -1.69
N LEU A 9 -11.63 -19.36 -1.66
CA LEU A 9 -11.81 -17.95 -1.32
C LEU A 9 -12.67 -17.23 -2.36
N GLN A 10 -12.37 -17.41 -3.66
CA GLN A 10 -13.17 -16.85 -4.74
C GLN A 10 -14.63 -17.32 -4.70
N SER A 11 -14.85 -18.62 -4.51
CA SER A 11 -16.19 -19.19 -4.40
C SER A 11 -16.95 -18.65 -3.18
N ALA A 12 -16.29 -18.51 -2.04
CA ALA A 12 -16.87 -17.94 -0.84
C ALA A 12 -17.36 -16.51 -1.06
N VAL A 13 -16.53 -15.68 -1.69
CA VAL A 13 -16.84 -14.28 -1.97
C VAL A 13 -17.93 -14.14 -3.03
N THR A 14 -17.83 -14.89 -4.14
CA THR A 14 -18.80 -14.82 -5.25
C THR A 14 -20.21 -15.25 -4.81
N ASN A 15 -20.30 -16.26 -3.95
CA ASN A 15 -21.58 -16.82 -3.50
C ASN A 15 -22.04 -16.28 -2.12
N ASP A 16 -21.34 -15.31 -1.55
CA ASP A 16 -21.55 -14.78 -0.21
C ASP A 16 -21.73 -15.91 0.85
N SER A 17 -20.87 -16.92 0.76
CA SER A 17 -20.97 -18.15 1.55
C SER A 17 -19.96 -18.19 2.70
N TYR A 18 -20.46 -17.92 3.91
CA TYR A 18 -19.62 -18.02 5.11
C TYR A 18 -19.13 -19.46 5.39
N ASP A 19 -19.95 -20.47 5.09
CA ASP A 19 -19.55 -21.87 5.24
C ASP A 19 -18.40 -22.26 4.30
N THR A 20 -18.39 -21.74 3.08
CA THR A 20 -17.25 -21.90 2.16
C THR A 20 -16.02 -21.16 2.65
N TYR A 21 -16.19 -19.96 3.22
CA TYR A 21 -15.12 -19.21 3.86
C TYR A 21 -14.52 -19.97 5.05
N ARG A 22 -15.34 -20.61 5.89
CA ARG A 22 -14.84 -21.46 6.98
C ARG A 22 -14.01 -22.64 6.49
N LYS A 23 -14.37 -23.27 5.36
CA LYS A 23 -13.57 -24.32 4.73
C LYS A 23 -12.20 -23.77 4.26
N TYR A 24 -12.19 -22.59 3.66
CA TYR A 24 -10.97 -21.88 3.30
C TYR A 24 -10.10 -21.62 4.54
N THR A 25 -10.66 -21.04 5.59
CA THR A 25 -9.94 -20.71 6.83
C THR A 25 -9.32 -21.96 7.46
N LYS A 26 -10.09 -23.06 7.55
CA LYS A 26 -9.59 -24.33 8.07
C LYS A 26 -8.39 -24.82 7.28
N LEU A 27 -8.48 -24.80 5.93
CA LEU A 27 -7.38 -25.24 5.07
C LEU A 27 -6.12 -24.39 5.25
N ILE A 28 -6.26 -23.07 5.43
CA ILE A 28 -5.12 -22.17 5.71
C ILE A 28 -4.46 -22.50 7.04
N HIS A 29 -5.23 -22.74 8.09
CA HIS A 29 -4.69 -23.07 9.42
C HIS A 29 -4.03 -24.46 9.50
N GLU A 30 -4.44 -25.38 8.63
CA GLU A 30 -3.88 -26.74 8.56
C GLU A 30 -2.64 -26.82 7.62
N MET A 31 -2.24 -25.71 6.98
CA MET A 31 -1.04 -25.69 6.15
C MET A 31 0.23 -25.87 6.99
N PRO A 32 1.22 -26.59 6.47
CA PRO A 32 2.52 -26.67 7.15
C PRO A 32 3.16 -25.28 7.24
N PRO A 33 3.97 -25.01 8.28
CA PRO A 33 4.67 -23.74 8.41
C PRO A 33 5.63 -23.53 7.25
N ILE A 34 5.57 -22.32 6.66
CA ILE A 34 6.41 -21.90 5.53
C ILE A 34 7.41 -20.82 5.97
N HIS A 35 7.00 -20.01 6.94
CA HIS A 35 7.78 -18.89 7.47
C HIS A 35 8.06 -19.07 8.97
N LEU A 36 9.12 -18.44 9.46
CA LEU A 36 9.44 -18.47 10.89
C LEU A 36 8.30 -18.01 11.79
N ARG A 37 7.52 -17.03 11.35
CA ARG A 37 6.34 -16.54 12.09
C ARG A 37 5.26 -17.61 12.27
N ASP A 38 5.18 -18.58 11.37
CA ASP A 38 4.17 -19.66 11.43
C ASP A 38 4.49 -20.65 12.56
N LEU A 39 5.73 -20.59 13.08
CA LEU A 39 6.18 -21.37 14.25
C LEU A 39 5.93 -20.62 15.58
N LEU A 40 5.49 -19.37 15.53
CA LEU A 40 5.24 -18.56 16.71
C LEU A 40 3.79 -18.70 17.14
N GLY A 41 3.55 -18.73 18.45
CA GLY A 41 2.24 -18.70 19.06
C GLY A 41 2.05 -17.49 19.96
N PHE A 42 0.82 -17.14 20.23
CA PHE A 42 0.52 -16.13 21.24
C PHE A 42 0.78 -16.71 22.64
N LYS A 43 1.52 -15.96 23.44
CA LYS A 43 1.77 -16.30 24.84
C LYS A 43 1.07 -15.28 25.72
N SER A 44 -0.01 -15.69 26.38
CA SER A 44 -0.67 -14.89 27.40
C SER A 44 -0.33 -15.45 28.78
N LYS A 45 0.10 -14.59 29.68
CA LYS A 45 0.31 -14.89 31.10
C LYS A 45 -0.71 -14.21 32.00
N LYS A 46 -1.66 -13.50 31.41
CA LYS A 46 -2.68 -12.74 32.13
C LYS A 46 -4.01 -13.50 32.13
N GLU A 47 -4.83 -13.23 33.12
CA GLU A 47 -6.21 -13.68 33.14
C GLU A 47 -6.97 -13.04 31.97
N SER A 48 -8.06 -13.68 31.55
CA SER A 48 -8.95 -13.14 30.52
C SER A 48 -9.63 -11.87 31.04
N ILE A 49 -9.73 -10.87 30.21
CA ILE A 49 -10.49 -9.65 30.48
C ILE A 49 -11.91 -9.76 29.95
N SER A 50 -12.81 -8.90 30.46
CA SER A 50 -14.16 -8.79 29.93
C SER A 50 -14.14 -8.36 28.45
N LEU A 51 -15.10 -8.81 27.66
CA LEU A 51 -15.23 -8.41 26.25
C LEU A 51 -15.43 -6.89 26.09
N ASP A 52 -16.05 -6.24 27.08
CA ASP A 52 -16.28 -4.79 27.08
C ASP A 52 -14.99 -3.98 27.28
N GLU A 53 -13.93 -4.61 27.82
CA GLU A 53 -12.61 -4.02 27.96
C GLU A 53 -11.74 -4.22 26.72
N VAL A 54 -12.19 -5.03 25.76
CA VAL A 54 -11.47 -5.28 24.51
C VAL A 54 -11.75 -4.14 23.53
N GLU A 55 -10.70 -3.66 22.87
CA GLU A 55 -10.83 -2.63 21.85
C GLU A 55 -11.82 -3.05 20.75
N SER A 56 -12.69 -2.14 20.34
CA SER A 56 -13.70 -2.43 19.34
C SER A 56 -13.10 -2.77 17.98
N VAL A 57 -13.74 -3.64 17.19
CA VAL A 57 -13.35 -3.99 15.83
C VAL A 57 -13.20 -2.74 14.94
N THR A 58 -14.05 -1.73 15.16
CA THR A 58 -13.99 -0.46 14.41
C THR A 58 -12.70 0.29 14.68
N GLU A 59 -12.25 0.35 15.93
CA GLU A 59 -10.97 1.00 16.27
C GLU A 59 -9.76 0.19 15.74
N ILE A 60 -9.83 -1.14 15.85
CA ILE A 60 -8.81 -2.02 15.30
C ILE A 60 -8.64 -1.81 13.78
N ARG A 61 -9.75 -1.75 13.02
CA ARG A 61 -9.74 -1.58 11.56
C ARG A 61 -9.05 -0.29 11.10
N LYS A 62 -9.09 0.78 11.90
CA LYS A 62 -8.42 2.06 11.57
C LYS A 62 -6.91 1.93 11.41
N ARG A 63 -6.30 0.89 11.97
CA ARG A 63 -4.86 0.61 11.90
C ARG A 63 -4.48 -0.29 10.72
N PHE A 64 -5.44 -0.72 9.91
CA PHE A 64 -5.18 -1.57 8.75
C PHE A 64 -5.12 -0.76 7.47
N GLY A 65 -4.15 -1.10 6.62
CA GLY A 65 -3.99 -0.51 5.31
C GLY A 65 -3.66 -1.57 4.25
N THR A 66 -3.94 -1.26 3.00
CA THR A 66 -3.46 -2.08 1.89
C THR A 66 -1.97 -1.81 1.66
N GLY A 67 -1.27 -2.78 1.08
CA GLY A 67 0.01 -2.50 0.45
C GLY A 67 -0.16 -1.48 -0.69
N SER A 68 0.93 -0.80 -1.05
CA SER A 68 0.94 0.16 -2.14
C SER A 68 0.91 -0.56 -3.48
N MET A 69 -0.14 -0.38 -4.25
CA MET A 69 -0.33 -0.99 -5.55
C MET A 69 -0.74 0.09 -6.55
N SER A 70 0.05 0.30 -7.60
CA SER A 70 -0.17 1.40 -8.54
C SER A 70 -1.21 1.08 -9.61
N MET A 71 -1.90 2.12 -10.07
CA MET A 71 -2.70 2.06 -11.28
C MET A 71 -1.82 1.71 -12.48
N GLY A 72 -2.22 0.68 -13.22
CA GLY A 72 -1.42 0.09 -14.30
C GLY A 72 -0.78 -1.25 -13.91
N ALA A 73 -0.41 -1.46 -12.65
CA ALA A 73 -0.20 -2.80 -12.08
C ALA A 73 -1.56 -3.48 -11.80
N LEU A 74 -2.53 -2.71 -11.33
CA LEU A 74 -3.94 -3.09 -11.21
C LEU A 74 -4.77 -2.39 -12.28
N SER A 75 -5.92 -2.97 -12.62
CA SER A 75 -6.95 -2.29 -13.42
C SER A 75 -7.61 -1.18 -12.59
N LYS A 76 -8.29 -0.24 -13.28
CA LYS A 76 -9.06 0.83 -12.62
C LYS A 76 -10.06 0.27 -11.62
N GLU A 77 -10.82 -0.75 -12.04
CA GLU A 77 -11.88 -1.36 -11.23
C GLU A 77 -11.33 -2.01 -9.96
N ALA A 78 -10.23 -2.75 -10.07
CA ALA A 78 -9.60 -3.40 -8.92
C ALA A 78 -9.04 -2.37 -7.93
N HIS A 79 -8.39 -1.33 -8.44
CA HIS A 79 -7.80 -0.28 -7.61
C HIS A 79 -8.88 0.54 -6.87
N GLU A 80 -9.97 0.88 -7.55
CA GLU A 80 -11.10 1.59 -6.95
C GLU A 80 -11.87 0.73 -5.95
N THR A 81 -12.08 -0.54 -6.27
CA THR A 81 -12.75 -1.50 -5.36
C THR A 81 -11.99 -1.63 -4.04
N LEU A 82 -10.65 -1.71 -4.09
CA LEU A 82 -9.83 -1.73 -2.89
C LEU A 82 -10.00 -0.45 -2.04
N ALA A 83 -9.98 0.71 -2.68
CA ALA A 83 -10.16 1.99 -1.98
C ALA A 83 -11.54 2.08 -1.34
N ILE A 84 -12.60 1.73 -2.08
CA ILE A 84 -13.98 1.72 -1.57
C ILE A 84 -14.11 0.76 -0.39
N ALA A 85 -13.60 -0.47 -0.52
CA ALA A 85 -13.67 -1.48 0.53
C ALA A 85 -12.99 -1.00 1.82
N MET A 86 -11.78 -0.45 1.70
CA MET A 86 -11.04 0.07 2.85
C MET A 86 -11.72 1.28 3.48
N ASN A 87 -12.26 2.20 2.69
CA ASN A 87 -13.01 3.34 3.21
C ASN A 87 -14.28 2.90 3.94
N ARG A 88 -15.02 1.91 3.42
CA ARG A 88 -16.23 1.36 4.08
C ARG A 88 -15.94 0.75 5.45
N ILE A 89 -14.79 0.07 5.61
CA ILE A 89 -14.43 -0.54 6.90
C ILE A 89 -13.66 0.40 7.84
N GLY A 90 -13.36 1.63 7.40
CA GLY A 90 -12.60 2.61 8.18
C GLY A 90 -11.07 2.44 8.12
N GLY A 91 -10.58 1.51 7.30
CA GLY A 91 -9.15 1.32 7.02
C GLY A 91 -8.60 2.32 6.00
N ALA A 92 -7.41 2.08 5.50
CA ALA A 92 -6.76 2.92 4.50
C ALA A 92 -6.30 2.12 3.28
N SER A 93 -6.47 2.68 2.08
CA SER A 93 -5.81 2.18 0.88
C SER A 93 -4.68 3.11 0.48
N CYS A 94 -3.62 2.55 -0.11
CA CYS A 94 -2.53 3.33 -0.68
C CYS A 94 -2.65 3.35 -2.21
N SER A 95 -2.55 4.55 -2.80
CA SER A 95 -2.64 4.75 -4.24
C SER A 95 -1.54 4.07 -5.06
N GLY A 96 -0.40 3.75 -4.41
CA GLY A 96 0.81 3.40 -5.15
C GLY A 96 1.38 4.59 -5.94
N GLU A 97 2.46 4.37 -6.68
CA GLU A 97 3.23 5.41 -7.37
C GLU A 97 2.66 5.85 -8.73
N GLY A 98 1.43 5.48 -9.05
CA GLY A 98 0.85 5.72 -10.37
C GLY A 98 -0.05 6.95 -10.49
N GLY A 99 -0.20 7.73 -9.43
CA GLY A 99 -1.20 8.78 -9.35
C GLY A 99 -2.61 8.23 -9.16
N GLU A 100 -3.59 9.10 -9.21
CA GLU A 100 -5.00 8.75 -9.03
C GLU A 100 -5.89 9.72 -9.80
N ASP A 101 -6.98 9.23 -10.38
CA ASP A 101 -7.90 10.05 -11.16
C ASP A 101 -8.64 11.01 -10.23
N GLU A 102 -8.80 12.25 -10.66
CA GLU A 102 -9.41 13.31 -9.85
C GLU A 102 -10.91 13.07 -9.59
N ASP A 103 -11.59 12.32 -10.45
CA ASP A 103 -12.99 11.92 -10.26
C ASP A 103 -13.21 11.09 -8.98
N ARG A 104 -12.15 10.47 -8.49
CA ARG A 104 -12.15 9.68 -7.26
C ARG A 104 -12.12 10.50 -5.97
N PHE A 105 -11.77 11.78 -6.07
CA PHE A 105 -11.68 12.67 -4.91
C PHE A 105 -13.03 13.14 -4.41
N VAL A 106 -14.08 12.90 -5.19
CA VAL A 106 -15.45 13.20 -4.82
C VAL A 106 -16.22 11.90 -4.55
N PRO A 107 -16.96 11.79 -3.44
CA PRO A 107 -17.81 10.63 -3.19
C PRO A 107 -18.80 10.39 -4.33
N ARG A 108 -19.07 9.14 -4.63
CA ARG A 108 -20.06 8.72 -5.63
C ARG A 108 -21.49 8.98 -5.16
N SER A 109 -22.44 8.96 -6.09
CA SER A 109 -23.87 9.17 -5.78
C SER A 109 -24.46 8.16 -4.79
N ASN A 110 -23.89 6.95 -4.73
CA ASN A 110 -24.28 5.91 -3.77
C ASN A 110 -23.58 6.05 -2.40
N GLY A 111 -22.81 7.12 -2.16
CA GLY A 111 -22.06 7.37 -0.95
C GLY A 111 -20.68 6.71 -0.88
N ASP A 112 -20.30 5.91 -1.87
CA ASP A 112 -18.98 5.28 -1.89
C ASP A 112 -17.86 6.31 -2.13
N ASN A 113 -16.78 6.14 -1.40
CA ASN A 113 -15.57 6.93 -1.59
C ASN A 113 -14.47 6.07 -2.21
N ALA A 114 -14.08 6.39 -3.44
CA ALA A 114 -13.03 5.70 -4.17
C ALA A 114 -11.64 6.33 -4.00
N ASN A 115 -11.52 7.39 -3.20
CA ASN A 115 -10.27 8.07 -2.93
C ASN A 115 -9.38 7.22 -2.01
N SER A 116 -8.13 6.99 -2.40
CA SER A 116 -7.14 6.37 -1.53
C SER A 116 -6.70 7.35 -0.44
N ARG A 117 -6.80 6.94 0.83
CA ARG A 117 -6.47 7.78 1.98
C ARG A 117 -4.97 8.03 2.12
N VAL A 118 -4.14 7.12 1.59
CA VAL A 118 -2.68 7.25 1.54
C VAL A 118 -2.26 7.53 0.11
N LYS A 119 -1.52 8.60 -0.12
CA LYS A 119 -0.96 8.96 -1.44
C LYS A 119 0.53 8.72 -1.46
N GLN A 120 1.00 7.91 -2.41
CA GLN A 120 2.42 7.58 -2.52
C GLN A 120 3.16 8.55 -3.44
N VAL A 121 4.34 8.95 -2.99
CA VAL A 121 5.33 9.74 -3.76
C VAL A 121 6.59 8.90 -3.89
N ALA A 122 6.91 8.50 -5.13
CA ALA A 122 8.13 7.78 -5.46
C ALA A 122 9.08 8.68 -6.26
N SER A 123 10.29 8.20 -6.51
CA SER A 123 11.29 8.92 -7.29
C SER A 123 10.81 9.34 -8.68
N GLY A 124 10.03 8.49 -9.36
CA GLY A 124 9.43 8.80 -10.65
C GLY A 124 8.36 9.88 -10.63
N ARG A 125 7.79 10.21 -9.49
CA ARG A 125 6.75 11.24 -9.26
C ARG A 125 5.56 11.16 -10.23
N PHE A 126 5.25 9.96 -10.70
CA PHE A 126 4.16 9.75 -11.67
C PHE A 126 2.81 10.14 -11.08
N GLY A 127 2.16 11.13 -11.72
CA GLY A 127 0.84 11.59 -11.32
C GLY A 127 0.79 12.41 -10.03
N VAL A 128 1.92 12.82 -9.49
CA VAL A 128 2.00 13.66 -8.28
C VAL A 128 1.71 15.10 -8.64
N THR A 129 0.61 15.63 -8.10
CA THR A 129 0.20 17.03 -8.21
C THR A 129 -0.18 17.57 -6.84
N ALA A 130 -0.21 18.89 -6.67
CA ALA A 130 -0.70 19.49 -5.43
C ALA A 130 -2.15 19.06 -5.12
N LYS A 131 -3.00 18.94 -6.14
CA LYS A 131 -4.37 18.46 -5.98
C LYS A 131 -4.41 17.03 -5.46
N TYR A 132 -3.61 16.12 -6.02
CA TYR A 132 -3.46 14.76 -5.55
C TYR A 132 -3.04 14.72 -4.08
N LEU A 133 -2.00 15.46 -3.71
CA LEU A 133 -1.47 15.50 -2.34
C LEU A 133 -2.44 16.13 -1.32
N ASN A 134 -3.29 17.05 -1.75
CA ASN A 134 -4.28 17.66 -0.86
C ASN A 134 -5.53 16.78 -0.60
N HIS A 135 -5.70 15.68 -1.34
CA HIS A 135 -6.82 14.76 -1.17
C HIS A 135 -6.45 13.48 -0.43
N CYS A 136 -5.63 13.58 0.62
CA CYS A 136 -5.24 12.44 1.45
C CYS A 136 -5.14 12.78 2.94
N ASN A 137 -5.08 11.72 3.76
CA ASN A 137 -4.79 11.82 5.18
C ASN A 137 -3.32 11.50 5.49
N GLU A 138 -2.64 10.86 4.53
CA GLU A 138 -1.26 10.44 4.67
C GLU A 138 -0.55 10.47 3.32
N ILE A 139 0.67 10.97 3.32
CA ILE A 139 1.59 10.96 2.17
C ILE A 139 2.70 9.98 2.48
N GLU A 140 2.88 8.97 1.65
CA GLU A 140 3.92 7.96 1.79
C GLU A 140 5.08 8.22 0.82
N ILE A 141 6.24 8.55 1.35
CA ILE A 141 7.49 8.64 0.56
C ILE A 141 8.02 7.22 0.35
N LYS A 142 8.06 6.76 -0.89
CA LYS A 142 8.64 5.47 -1.27
C LYS A 142 10.13 5.60 -1.49
N ILE A 143 10.95 5.10 -0.57
CA ILE A 143 12.41 5.07 -0.77
C ILE A 143 12.79 3.98 -1.76
N ALA A 144 12.25 2.76 -1.60
CA ALA A 144 12.46 1.63 -2.49
C ALA A 144 11.31 0.62 -2.35
N GLN A 145 11.35 -0.47 -3.11
CA GLN A 145 10.37 -1.56 -2.98
C GLN A 145 11.05 -2.87 -2.60
N GLY A 146 10.48 -3.55 -1.61
CA GLY A 146 11.08 -4.74 -1.02
C GLY A 146 11.07 -5.97 -1.92
N ALA A 147 10.10 -6.09 -2.83
CA ALA A 147 10.02 -7.21 -3.77
C ALA A 147 11.16 -7.23 -4.80
N LYS A 148 11.74 -6.07 -5.10
CA LYS A 148 12.80 -5.89 -6.09
C LYS A 148 13.85 -4.88 -5.63
N PRO A 149 14.55 -5.14 -4.54
CA PRO A 149 15.60 -4.24 -4.09
C PRO A 149 16.71 -4.17 -5.16
N GLY A 150 17.10 -2.96 -5.54
CA GLY A 150 18.10 -2.74 -6.55
C GLY A 150 17.64 -2.74 -8.02
N GLU A 151 16.42 -3.19 -8.33
CA GLU A 151 15.88 -3.18 -9.71
C GLU A 151 14.93 -1.99 -9.98
N GLY A 152 14.22 -1.54 -8.96
CA GLY A 152 13.21 -0.50 -9.08
C GLY A 152 11.89 -0.99 -9.67
N GLY A 153 11.01 -0.03 -9.96
CA GLY A 153 9.70 -0.28 -10.57
C GLY A 153 9.73 -0.11 -12.09
N GLN A 154 9.03 -0.98 -12.80
CA GLN A 154 8.86 -0.88 -14.23
C GLN A 154 7.38 -1.07 -14.61
N LEU A 155 6.87 -0.22 -15.49
CA LEU A 155 5.60 -0.44 -16.18
C LEU A 155 5.89 -0.55 -17.68
N PRO A 156 5.76 -1.75 -18.29
CA PRO A 156 6.04 -1.95 -19.71
C PRO A 156 5.16 -1.08 -20.59
N GLY A 157 5.69 -0.61 -21.72
CA GLY A 157 5.01 0.32 -22.61
C GLY A 157 3.64 -0.16 -23.08
N PHE A 158 3.45 -1.46 -23.31
CA PHE A 158 2.16 -2.01 -23.71
C PHE A 158 1.04 -1.87 -22.64
N LYS A 159 1.42 -1.67 -21.36
CA LYS A 159 0.49 -1.36 -20.27
C LYS A 159 0.23 0.14 -20.09
N VAL A 160 1.05 0.99 -20.75
CA VAL A 160 0.90 2.45 -20.68
C VAL A 160 -0.12 2.90 -21.74
N SER A 161 -1.39 2.64 -21.45
CA SER A 161 -2.52 3.10 -22.28
C SER A 161 -2.64 4.63 -22.24
N LYS A 162 -3.50 5.20 -23.08
CA LYS A 162 -3.84 6.65 -23.04
C LYS A 162 -4.34 7.09 -21.67
N TYR A 163 -5.12 6.23 -20.98
CA TYR A 163 -5.59 6.49 -19.63
C TYR A 163 -4.44 6.52 -18.62
N ILE A 164 -3.60 5.50 -18.62
CA ILE A 164 -2.46 5.41 -17.69
C ILE A 164 -1.45 6.54 -17.93
N SER A 165 -1.17 6.88 -19.19
CA SER A 165 -0.26 7.98 -19.52
C SER A 165 -0.77 9.33 -19.04
N LYS A 166 -2.08 9.58 -19.16
CA LYS A 166 -2.72 10.77 -18.61
C LYS A 166 -2.54 10.86 -17.09
N LEU A 167 -2.82 9.77 -16.36
CA LEU A 167 -2.67 9.73 -14.90
C LEU A 167 -1.23 9.92 -14.43
N ARG A 168 -0.28 9.39 -15.18
CA ARG A 168 1.15 9.44 -14.83
C ARG A 168 1.89 10.62 -15.41
N HIS A 169 1.20 11.51 -16.16
CA HIS A 169 1.81 12.62 -16.88
C HIS A 169 2.96 12.15 -17.79
N SER A 170 2.70 11.12 -18.59
CA SER A 170 3.68 10.44 -19.45
C SER A 170 3.15 10.23 -20.86
N THR A 171 3.95 9.61 -21.73
CA THR A 171 3.60 9.32 -23.12
C THR A 171 3.02 7.90 -23.25
N PRO A 172 1.89 7.71 -23.97
CA PRO A 172 1.34 6.38 -24.24
C PRO A 172 2.34 5.47 -24.94
N GLY A 173 2.37 4.19 -24.57
CA GLY A 173 3.21 3.17 -25.20
C GLY A 173 4.69 3.22 -24.80
N VAL A 174 5.12 4.21 -24.03
CA VAL A 174 6.50 4.31 -23.55
C VAL A 174 6.63 3.62 -22.19
N THR A 175 7.64 2.74 -22.06
CA THR A 175 7.96 2.08 -20.78
C THR A 175 8.35 3.11 -19.73
N LEU A 176 7.77 2.99 -18.54
CA LEU A 176 8.07 3.85 -17.40
C LEU A 176 8.91 3.11 -16.38
N VAL A 177 9.97 3.75 -15.92
CA VAL A 177 10.90 3.20 -14.92
C VAL A 177 10.93 4.11 -13.71
N SER A 178 10.81 3.52 -12.52
CA SER A 178 11.06 4.18 -11.25
C SER A 178 12.40 3.69 -10.71
N PRO A 179 13.37 4.56 -10.41
CA PRO A 179 14.70 4.14 -9.96
C PRO A 179 14.61 3.24 -8.70
N PRO A 180 15.59 2.32 -8.50
CA PRO A 180 15.57 1.38 -7.37
C PRO A 180 15.56 2.07 -6.01
N PRO A 181 16.48 3.01 -5.68
CA PRO A 181 16.30 3.93 -4.55
C PRO A 181 15.66 5.23 -5.05
N HIS A 182 15.08 5.97 -4.12
CA HIS A 182 14.61 7.34 -4.40
C HIS A 182 15.83 8.22 -4.73
N HIS A 183 16.03 8.51 -6.01
CA HIS A 183 17.30 9.07 -6.50
C HIS A 183 17.56 10.54 -6.13
N ASP A 184 16.56 11.24 -5.61
CA ASP A 184 16.69 12.62 -5.14
C ASP A 184 17.08 12.71 -3.66
N ILE A 185 17.20 11.59 -2.97
CA ILE A 185 17.49 11.52 -1.54
C ILE A 185 18.81 10.80 -1.34
N TYR A 186 19.84 11.55 -0.97
CA TYR A 186 21.19 11.06 -0.72
C TYR A 186 21.60 11.14 0.75
N SER A 187 20.84 11.87 1.54
CA SER A 187 21.08 12.06 2.97
C SER A 187 19.78 12.17 3.76
N ILE A 188 19.89 12.12 5.09
CA ILE A 188 18.75 12.36 5.99
C ILE A 188 18.24 13.80 5.88
N GLU A 189 19.13 14.75 5.58
CA GLU A 189 18.80 16.16 5.38
C GLU A 189 17.93 16.34 4.12
N ASP A 190 18.24 15.67 3.03
CA ASP A 190 17.41 15.69 1.82
C ASP A 190 16.02 15.14 2.10
N LEU A 191 15.95 14.03 2.86
CA LEU A 191 14.68 13.47 3.27
C LEU A 191 13.90 14.42 4.17
N ALA A 192 14.55 15.07 5.12
CA ALA A 192 13.93 16.05 6.00
C ALA A 192 13.36 17.24 5.22
N GLN A 193 14.07 17.70 4.19
CA GLN A 193 13.57 18.74 3.28
C GLN A 193 12.32 18.28 2.54
N LEU A 194 12.33 17.07 1.95
CA LEU A 194 11.16 16.55 1.26
C LEU A 194 9.96 16.37 2.20
N ILE A 195 10.17 15.89 3.42
CA ILE A 195 9.10 15.77 4.43
C ILE A 195 8.52 17.16 4.74
N TYR A 196 9.39 18.14 4.92
CA TYR A 196 8.97 19.52 5.17
C TYR A 196 8.13 20.06 4.02
N ASP A 197 8.60 19.93 2.77
CA ASP A 197 7.91 20.43 1.58
C ASP A 197 6.53 19.79 1.42
N LEU A 198 6.42 18.48 1.64
CA LEU A 198 5.14 17.77 1.57
C LEU A 198 4.16 18.24 2.66
N LYS A 199 4.66 18.52 3.87
CA LYS A 199 3.84 19.10 4.96
C LYS A 199 3.38 20.53 4.64
N GLN A 200 4.14 21.31 3.88
CA GLN A 200 3.70 22.64 3.42
C GLN A 200 2.57 22.54 2.38
N ILE A 201 2.57 21.48 1.56
CA ILE A 201 1.50 21.26 0.56
C ILE A 201 0.20 20.80 1.25
N ASN A 202 0.31 19.90 2.24
CA ASN A 202 -0.84 19.42 3.01
C ASN A 202 -0.48 19.31 4.50
N GLU A 203 -0.73 20.38 5.23
CA GLU A 203 -0.44 20.47 6.67
C GLU A 203 -1.22 19.47 7.53
N LYS A 204 -2.36 18.97 7.02
CA LYS A 204 -3.23 18.02 7.74
C LYS A 204 -2.81 16.58 7.54
N ALA A 205 -2.05 16.28 6.51
CA ALA A 205 -1.61 14.93 6.21
C ALA A 205 -0.40 14.54 7.06
N ARG A 206 -0.40 13.30 7.53
CA ARG A 206 0.80 12.69 8.10
C ARG A 206 1.76 12.35 6.95
N VAL A 207 3.06 12.55 7.15
CA VAL A 207 4.08 12.15 6.18
C VAL A 207 4.80 10.92 6.69
N GLY A 208 4.62 9.81 5.97
CA GLY A 208 5.25 8.54 6.24
C GLY A 208 6.41 8.26 5.28
N VAL A 209 7.36 7.45 5.73
CA VAL A 209 8.49 6.99 4.93
C VAL A 209 8.51 5.47 4.88
N LYS A 210 8.47 4.92 3.66
CA LYS A 210 8.51 3.48 3.43
C LYS A 210 9.95 3.04 3.17
N LEU A 211 10.45 2.20 4.07
CA LEU A 211 11.77 1.58 4.01
C LEU A 211 11.66 0.10 3.63
N VAL A 212 12.74 -0.43 3.08
CA VAL A 212 12.87 -1.87 2.80
C VAL A 212 13.40 -2.59 4.02
N ALA A 213 12.76 -3.72 4.39
CA ALA A 213 13.23 -4.60 5.44
C ALA A 213 14.55 -5.27 5.01
N SER A 214 15.66 -4.76 5.50
CA SER A 214 17.02 -5.23 5.21
C SER A 214 17.91 -5.08 6.44
N THR A 215 19.10 -5.66 6.38
CA THR A 215 20.11 -5.46 7.43
C THR A 215 20.40 -3.97 7.58
N GLY A 216 20.42 -3.48 8.82
CA GLY A 216 20.68 -2.07 9.13
C GLY A 216 19.47 -1.14 9.01
N VAL A 217 18.27 -1.62 8.63
CA VAL A 217 17.07 -0.78 8.50
C VAL A 217 16.73 -0.01 9.78
N GLY A 218 17.07 -0.53 10.95
CA GLY A 218 16.86 0.17 12.23
C GLY A 218 17.66 1.46 12.33
N THR A 219 18.90 1.49 11.85
CA THR A 219 19.72 2.71 11.81
C THR A 219 19.12 3.73 10.84
N VAL A 220 18.66 3.29 9.68
CA VAL A 220 17.97 4.16 8.71
C VAL A 220 16.68 4.71 9.31
N ALA A 221 15.89 3.86 9.97
CA ALA A 221 14.65 4.27 10.63
C ALA A 221 14.88 5.32 11.73
N ALA A 222 15.97 5.19 12.50
CA ALA A 222 16.34 6.20 13.48
C ALA A 222 16.64 7.56 12.82
N GLY A 223 17.31 7.57 11.67
CA GLY A 223 17.52 8.78 10.86
C GLY A 223 16.21 9.38 10.36
N VAL A 224 15.30 8.53 9.84
CA VAL A 224 13.97 8.94 9.36
C VAL A 224 13.15 9.57 10.51
N ALA A 225 13.21 9.01 11.71
CA ALA A 225 12.56 9.60 12.89
C ALA A 225 13.13 10.99 13.22
N LYS A 226 14.45 11.15 13.13
CA LYS A 226 15.11 12.47 13.29
C LYS A 226 14.71 13.47 12.20
N ALA A 227 14.44 13.01 11.00
CA ALA A 227 13.91 13.81 9.90
C ALA A 227 12.43 14.23 10.10
N LYS A 228 11.82 13.87 11.23
CA LYS A 228 10.46 14.22 11.63
C LYS A 228 9.36 13.61 10.74
N ALA A 229 9.57 12.41 10.23
CA ALA A 229 8.50 11.61 9.66
C ALA A 229 7.48 11.25 10.76
N ASP A 230 6.21 11.26 10.42
CA ASP A 230 5.13 10.88 11.35
C ASP A 230 4.96 9.37 11.42
N ILE A 231 5.33 8.66 10.34
CA ILE A 231 5.18 7.21 10.22
C ILE A 231 6.43 6.62 9.55
N ILE A 232 6.84 5.45 10.00
CA ILE A 232 7.88 4.66 9.35
C ILE A 232 7.28 3.30 9.01
N LEU A 233 7.17 3.00 7.71
CA LEU A 233 6.74 1.71 7.23
C LEU A 233 7.96 0.86 6.84
N ILE A 234 8.18 -0.26 7.52
CA ILE A 234 9.20 -1.23 7.15
C ILE A 234 8.53 -2.34 6.34
N SER A 235 8.85 -2.39 5.07
CA SER A 235 8.19 -3.24 4.08
C SER A 235 9.20 -4.11 3.34
N GLY A 236 8.81 -5.30 2.88
CA GLY A 236 9.69 -6.09 2.03
C GLY A 236 9.50 -7.56 2.10
N HIS A 237 8.59 -8.15 2.66
CA HIS A 237 8.34 -9.58 2.62
C HIS A 237 7.03 -9.86 1.88
N ASN A 238 6.95 -10.95 1.15
CA ASN A 238 5.76 -11.37 0.40
C ASN A 238 5.17 -10.30 -0.55
N GLY A 239 5.98 -9.33 -0.95
CA GLY A 239 5.60 -8.40 -2.00
C GLY A 239 5.60 -9.10 -3.37
N GLY A 240 4.73 -8.65 -4.25
CA GLY A 240 4.66 -9.11 -5.63
C GLY A 240 4.82 -7.95 -6.60
N SER A 241 5.00 -8.26 -7.88
CA SER A 241 4.93 -7.28 -8.95
C SER A 241 3.95 -7.74 -10.02
N GLY A 242 2.93 -6.94 -10.28
CA GLY A 242 1.98 -7.16 -11.37
C GLY A 242 2.38 -6.49 -12.69
N ALA A 243 3.48 -5.76 -12.71
CA ALA A 243 3.88 -4.91 -13.82
C ALA A 243 5.12 -5.39 -14.57
N THR A 244 5.89 -6.32 -14.02
CA THR A 244 7.11 -6.85 -14.62
C THR A 244 6.81 -7.69 -15.84
N PRO A 245 7.65 -7.64 -16.91
CA PRO A 245 7.64 -8.66 -17.94
C PRO A 245 7.85 -10.06 -17.33
N GLN A 246 7.17 -11.05 -17.87
CA GLN A 246 7.53 -12.44 -17.58
C GLN A 246 8.82 -12.72 -18.35
N THR A 247 9.88 -13.01 -17.66
CA THR A 247 11.14 -13.50 -18.22
C THR A 247 11.18 -15.00 -18.15
#